data_747617c9177444c2c219d269923908e0
#
_entry.id   747617c9177444c2c219d269923908e0
#
_cell.length_a   1.000
_cell.length_b   1.000
_cell.length_c   1.000
_cell.angle_alpha   90.00
_cell.angle_beta   90.00
_cell.angle_gamma   90.00
#
_symmetry.space_group_name_H-M   'P 1'
#
loop_
_entity.id
_entity.type
_entity.pdbx_description
1 polymer ?
#
loop_
_entity_poly.entity_id
_entity_poly.type
_entity_poly.pdbx_seq_one_letter_code
_entity_poly.pdbx_strand_id
1 'polypeptide(L)'
;EEAALDDLLARWPAARHLRDDAFTAAHAQRIFEEERWRPDSPLRVVLIGTDFEIRVWRTLLAIPFGRATTYSDIAEAIGSPKASRAVGAAVGRNPISFVVPCHRVIGRSGSLTGYHWGLARKRAILGWEAGRCAGEA
;
A
#
# COMPACT_ATOMS: atom_id res chain seq x y z
N GLU A 1 -12.45 1.76 -13.32
CA GLU A 1 -13.03 0.49 -12.85
C GLU A 1 -12.48 -0.66 -13.69
N GLU A 2 -12.55 -0.59 -15.00
CA GLU A 2 -12.07 -1.59 -15.95
C GLU A 2 -10.57 -1.90 -15.79
N ALA A 3 -9.72 -0.88 -15.71
CA ALA A 3 -8.28 -1.05 -15.51
C ALA A 3 -7.90 -1.78 -14.22
N ALA A 4 -8.70 -1.65 -13.16
CA ALA A 4 -8.46 -2.36 -11.91
C ALA A 4 -8.82 -3.85 -12.01
N LEU A 5 -9.84 -4.18 -12.76
CA LEU A 5 -10.22 -5.57 -13.06
C LEU A 5 -9.14 -6.23 -13.93
N ASP A 6 -8.68 -5.54 -14.97
CA ASP A 6 -7.61 -6.03 -15.85
C ASP A 6 -6.32 -6.30 -15.07
N ASP A 7 -5.94 -5.41 -14.13
CA ASP A 7 -4.79 -5.61 -13.26
C ASP A 7 -4.96 -6.86 -12.37
N LEU A 8 -6.14 -7.05 -11.79
CA LEU A 8 -6.45 -8.22 -10.96
C LEU A 8 -6.34 -9.53 -11.77
N LEU A 9 -6.93 -9.56 -12.95
CA LEU A 9 -6.89 -10.72 -13.85
C LEU A 9 -5.46 -11.04 -14.31
N ALA A 10 -4.68 -10.01 -14.61
CA ALA A 10 -3.28 -10.15 -15.01
C ALA A 10 -2.39 -10.68 -13.87
N ARG A 11 -2.65 -10.27 -12.63
CA ARG A 11 -1.89 -10.75 -11.45
C ARG A 11 -2.17 -12.20 -11.10
N TRP A 12 -3.39 -12.65 -11.31
CA TRP A 12 -3.85 -13.97 -10.88
C TRP A 12 -4.50 -14.75 -12.04
N PRO A 13 -3.75 -15.02 -13.12
CA PRO A 13 -4.33 -15.60 -14.36
C PRO A 13 -4.86 -17.02 -14.18
N ALA A 14 -4.36 -17.76 -13.17
CA ALA A 14 -4.81 -19.12 -12.87
C ALA A 14 -5.98 -19.16 -11.85
N ALA A 15 -6.37 -18.01 -11.29
CA ALA A 15 -7.46 -17.94 -10.33
C ALA A 15 -8.82 -17.86 -11.05
N ARG A 16 -9.83 -18.48 -10.46
CA ARG A 16 -11.21 -18.27 -10.86
C ARG A 16 -11.76 -17.04 -10.17
N HIS A 17 -12.08 -16.00 -10.93
CA HIS A 17 -12.64 -14.77 -10.42
C HIS A 17 -14.16 -14.83 -10.43
N LEU A 18 -14.78 -14.48 -9.31
CA LEU A 18 -16.22 -14.39 -9.16
C LEU A 18 -16.58 -12.99 -8.67
N ARG A 19 -17.57 -12.36 -9.29
CA ARG A 19 -18.11 -11.11 -8.79
C ARG A 19 -19.06 -11.39 -7.63
N ASP A 20 -18.76 -10.80 -6.48
CA ASP A 20 -19.63 -10.85 -5.28
C ASP A 20 -19.61 -9.48 -4.61
N ASP A 21 -20.58 -8.66 -4.98
CA ASP A 21 -20.64 -7.26 -4.54
C ASP A 21 -20.93 -7.16 -3.03
N ALA A 22 -21.70 -8.09 -2.45
CA ALA A 22 -22.03 -8.10 -1.03
C ALA A 22 -20.79 -8.45 -0.19
N PHE A 23 -20.06 -9.48 -0.58
CA PHE A 23 -18.81 -9.89 0.08
C PHE A 23 -17.74 -8.80 0.00
N THR A 24 -17.53 -8.23 -1.19
CA THR A 24 -16.53 -7.18 -1.39
C THR A 24 -16.89 -5.88 -0.70
N ALA A 25 -18.18 -5.49 -0.64
CA ALA A 25 -18.63 -4.30 0.08
C ALA A 25 -18.29 -4.35 1.57
N ALA A 26 -18.51 -5.50 2.22
CA ALA A 26 -18.19 -5.68 3.63
C ALA A 26 -16.69 -5.51 3.91
N HIS A 27 -15.83 -6.00 3.01
CA HIS A 27 -14.37 -5.83 3.11
C HIS A 27 -13.94 -4.40 2.81
N ALA A 28 -14.53 -3.75 1.79
CA ALA A 28 -14.26 -2.36 1.46
C ALA A 28 -14.59 -1.43 2.63
N GLN A 29 -15.71 -1.63 3.30
CA GLN A 29 -16.06 -0.88 4.50
C GLN A 29 -15.01 -1.03 5.61
N ARG A 30 -14.52 -2.24 5.87
CA ARG A 30 -13.44 -2.45 6.87
C ARG A 30 -12.13 -1.79 6.48
N ILE A 31 -11.85 -1.62 5.20
CA ILE A 31 -10.62 -1.00 4.70
C ILE A 31 -10.70 0.52 4.74
N PHE A 32 -11.81 1.10 4.30
CA PHE A 32 -11.92 2.52 3.99
C PHE A 32 -12.72 3.34 5.00
N GLU A 33 -13.54 2.69 5.85
CA GLU A 33 -14.29 3.36 6.91
C GLU A 33 -13.49 3.31 8.21
N GLU A 34 -12.85 4.43 8.57
CA GLU A 34 -11.96 4.56 9.72
C GLU A 34 -12.66 4.22 11.05
N GLU A 35 -13.95 4.53 11.15
CA GLU A 35 -14.79 4.21 12.30
C GLU A 35 -14.89 2.69 12.56
N ARG A 36 -14.52 1.88 11.60
CA ARG A 36 -14.50 0.41 11.68
C ARG A 36 -13.12 -0.16 12.00
N TRP A 37 -12.10 0.68 12.11
CA TRP A 37 -10.75 0.24 12.48
C TRP A 37 -10.69 -0.09 13.97
N ARG A 38 -10.42 -1.34 14.27
CA ARG A 38 -10.42 -1.85 15.64
C ARG A 38 -9.08 -2.52 15.93
N PRO A 39 -8.35 -2.07 16.98
CA PRO A 39 -7.09 -2.71 17.40
C PRO A 39 -7.26 -4.18 17.79
N ASP A 40 -8.41 -4.53 18.36
CA ASP A 40 -8.76 -5.89 18.79
C ASP A 40 -9.20 -6.81 17.62
N SER A 41 -9.48 -6.24 16.46
CA SER A 41 -9.88 -6.98 15.25
C SER A 41 -9.15 -6.48 14.02
N PRO A 42 -7.82 -6.61 13.95
CA PRO A 42 -7.04 -6.12 12.82
C PRO A 42 -7.40 -6.83 11.52
N LEU A 43 -7.24 -6.10 10.41
CA LEU A 43 -7.39 -6.68 9.09
C LEU A 43 -6.25 -7.68 8.84
N ARG A 44 -6.60 -8.92 8.47
CA ARG A 44 -5.60 -9.94 8.10
C ARG A 44 -5.30 -9.85 6.61
N VAL A 45 -4.02 -9.84 6.27
CA VAL A 45 -3.56 -9.85 4.88
C VAL A 45 -2.58 -11.00 4.66
N VAL A 46 -2.60 -11.54 3.45
CA VAL A 46 -1.61 -12.54 2.99
C VAL A 46 -0.71 -11.85 1.97
N LEU A 47 0.58 -11.84 2.23
CA LEU A 47 1.58 -11.28 1.32
C LEU A 47 2.15 -12.42 0.47
N ILE A 48 1.92 -12.35 -0.83
CA ILE A 48 2.39 -13.32 -1.82
C ILE A 48 3.38 -12.64 -2.74
N GLY A 49 4.63 -13.04 -2.69
CA GLY A 49 5.73 -12.48 -3.45
C GLY A 49 7.06 -13.17 -3.12
N THR A 50 8.16 -12.65 -3.64
CA THR A 50 9.51 -13.09 -3.29
C THR A 50 9.86 -12.70 -1.85
N ASP A 51 10.85 -13.36 -1.25
CA ASP A 51 11.33 -13.02 0.10
C ASP A 51 11.74 -11.55 0.23
N PHE A 52 12.32 -11.00 -0.83
CA PHE A 52 12.71 -9.58 -0.87
C PHE A 52 11.47 -8.67 -0.85
N GLU A 53 10.48 -8.95 -1.70
CA GLU A 53 9.22 -8.20 -1.75
C GLU A 53 8.47 -8.26 -0.42
N ILE A 54 8.37 -9.43 0.17
CA ILE A 54 7.70 -9.61 1.48
C ILE A 54 8.41 -8.80 2.57
N ARG A 55 9.75 -8.77 2.60
CA ARG A 55 10.49 -7.91 3.54
C ARG A 55 10.18 -6.44 3.33
N VAL A 56 10.17 -5.98 2.08
CA VAL A 56 9.79 -4.61 1.74
C VAL A 56 8.37 -4.30 2.20
N TRP A 57 7.38 -5.13 1.83
CA TRP A 57 5.98 -4.88 2.18
C TRP A 57 5.71 -4.94 3.69
N ARG A 58 6.40 -5.79 4.44
CA ARG A 58 6.35 -5.78 5.91
C ARG A 58 6.86 -4.46 6.49
N THR A 59 7.91 -3.90 5.90
CA THR A 59 8.43 -2.58 6.31
C THR A 59 7.41 -1.48 5.99
N LEU A 60 6.69 -1.57 4.86
CA LEU A 60 5.60 -0.63 4.56
C LEU A 60 4.49 -0.67 5.62
N LEU A 61 4.09 -1.85 6.08
CA LEU A 61 3.07 -2.00 7.13
C LEU A 61 3.46 -1.37 8.46
N ALA A 62 4.75 -1.18 8.70
CA ALA A 62 5.25 -0.51 9.90
C ALA A 62 5.25 1.02 9.81
N ILE A 63 4.98 1.60 8.64
CA ILE A 63 4.92 3.06 8.47
C ILE A 63 3.61 3.57 9.09
N PRO A 64 3.66 4.44 10.11
CA PRO A 64 2.45 4.93 10.75
C PRO A 64 1.55 5.73 9.81
N PHE A 65 0.27 5.76 10.10
CA PHE A 65 -0.70 6.60 9.43
C PHE A 65 -0.28 8.08 9.48
N GLY A 66 -0.43 8.80 8.37
CA GLY A 66 -0.02 10.20 8.25
C GLY A 66 1.51 10.44 8.20
N ARG A 67 2.31 9.39 8.13
CA ARG A 67 3.77 9.48 7.99
C ARG A 67 4.21 9.00 6.61
N ALA A 68 5.33 9.54 6.15
CA ALA A 68 5.97 9.09 4.92
C ALA A 68 7.43 8.69 5.20
N THR A 69 7.97 7.83 4.36
CA THR A 69 9.37 7.40 4.38
C THR A 69 9.94 7.42 2.97
N THR A 70 11.23 7.21 2.83
CA THR A 70 11.87 7.16 1.52
C THR A 70 12.25 5.73 1.11
N TYR A 71 12.45 5.51 -0.19
CA TYR A 71 12.95 4.22 -0.69
C TYR A 71 14.30 3.85 -0.08
N SER A 72 15.15 4.84 0.24
CA SER A 72 16.44 4.63 0.88
C SER A 72 16.29 4.17 2.32
N ASP A 73 15.37 4.78 3.09
CA ASP A 73 15.12 4.39 4.48
C ASP A 73 14.59 2.96 4.56
N ILE A 74 13.73 2.56 3.63
CA ILE A 74 13.27 1.17 3.54
C ILE A 74 14.44 0.24 3.20
N ALA A 75 15.31 0.62 2.27
CA ALA A 75 16.47 -0.18 1.89
C ALA A 75 17.43 -0.38 3.09
N GLU A 76 17.64 0.64 3.90
CA GLU A 76 18.40 0.57 5.15
C GLU A 76 17.71 -0.35 6.16
N ALA A 77 16.41 -0.17 6.38
CA ALA A 77 15.62 -0.95 7.32
C ALA A 77 15.64 -2.47 7.03
N ILE A 78 15.68 -2.86 5.75
CA ILE A 78 15.77 -4.28 5.35
C ILE A 78 17.23 -4.78 5.27
N GLY A 79 18.21 -4.00 5.70
CA GLY A 79 19.65 -4.38 5.69
C GLY A 79 20.28 -4.40 4.29
N SER A 80 19.73 -3.65 3.34
CA SER A 80 20.20 -3.59 1.95
C SER A 80 20.29 -2.15 1.45
N PRO A 81 21.15 -1.28 2.05
CA PRO A 81 21.14 0.18 1.83
C PRO A 81 21.39 0.59 0.36
N LYS A 82 22.01 -0.27 -0.44
CA LYS A 82 22.24 -0.01 -1.87
C LYS A 82 21.08 -0.45 -2.77
N ALA A 83 20.03 -1.03 -2.20
CA ALA A 83 18.94 -1.65 -2.96
C ALA A 83 17.74 -0.71 -3.23
N SER A 84 17.88 0.62 -3.11
CA SER A 84 16.76 1.57 -3.25
C SER A 84 15.95 1.42 -4.54
N ARG A 85 16.59 1.08 -5.68
CA ARG A 85 15.89 0.81 -6.94
C ARG A 85 15.08 -0.48 -6.88
N ALA A 86 15.63 -1.55 -6.30
CA ALA A 86 14.93 -2.81 -6.11
C ALA A 86 13.77 -2.65 -5.14
N VAL A 87 13.94 -1.86 -4.07
CA VAL A 87 12.86 -1.46 -3.16
C VAL A 87 11.77 -0.72 -3.93
N GLY A 88 12.11 0.25 -4.77
CA GLY A 88 11.13 0.95 -5.61
C GLY A 88 10.33 0.01 -6.50
N ALA A 89 10.98 -0.97 -7.13
CA ALA A 89 10.30 -1.98 -7.93
C ALA A 89 9.38 -2.88 -7.09
N ALA A 90 9.81 -3.30 -5.89
CA ALA A 90 8.99 -4.09 -4.97
C ALA A 90 7.77 -3.30 -4.45
N VAL A 91 7.96 -2.03 -4.11
CA VAL A 91 6.87 -1.12 -3.72
C VAL A 91 5.85 -0.99 -4.85
N GLY A 92 6.30 -0.84 -6.10
CA GLY A 92 5.43 -0.76 -7.28
C GLY A 92 4.66 -2.06 -7.58
N ARG A 93 5.16 -3.21 -7.16
CA ARG A 93 4.50 -4.52 -7.32
C ARG A 93 3.57 -4.90 -6.16
N ASN A 94 3.39 -4.04 -5.16
CA ASN A 94 2.47 -4.29 -4.06
C ASN A 94 1.06 -4.68 -4.56
N PRO A 95 0.58 -5.89 -4.23
CA PRO A 95 -0.71 -6.37 -4.73
C PRO A 95 -1.91 -5.84 -3.92
N ILE A 96 -1.68 -5.24 -2.75
CA ILE A 96 -2.73 -4.81 -1.81
C ILE A 96 -2.54 -3.32 -1.50
N SER A 97 -2.66 -2.49 -2.52
CA SER A 97 -2.54 -1.03 -2.39
C SER A 97 -3.50 -0.46 -1.34
N PHE A 98 -3.10 0.60 -0.67
CA PHE A 98 -3.76 1.25 0.46
C PHE A 98 -3.58 0.48 1.78
N VAL A 99 -3.94 -0.80 1.86
CA VAL A 99 -3.77 -1.63 3.07
C VAL A 99 -2.28 -1.82 3.38
N VAL A 100 -1.50 -2.22 2.36
CA VAL A 100 -0.04 -2.14 2.41
C VAL A 100 0.33 -0.75 1.85
N PRO A 101 0.76 0.21 2.68
CA PRO A 101 0.71 1.63 2.35
C PRO A 101 1.88 2.09 1.46
N CYS A 102 1.94 1.57 0.23
CA CYS A 102 2.96 1.96 -0.75
C CYS A 102 2.86 3.45 -1.14
N HIS A 103 1.72 4.10 -0.93
CA HIS A 103 1.56 5.54 -1.11
C HIS A 103 2.39 6.37 -0.12
N ARG A 104 2.78 5.82 1.05
CA ARG A 104 3.61 6.50 2.05
C ARG A 104 5.11 6.51 1.72
N VAL A 105 5.51 5.95 0.58
CA VAL A 105 6.91 5.97 0.13
C VAL A 105 7.12 7.08 -0.89
N ILE A 106 8.06 7.97 -0.62
CA ILE A 106 8.36 9.15 -1.44
C ILE A 106 9.84 9.18 -1.84
N GLY A 107 10.19 10.01 -2.81
CA GLY A 107 11.58 10.28 -3.15
C GLY A 107 12.32 11.02 -2.03
N ARG A 108 13.64 10.90 -1.99
CA ARG A 108 14.51 11.56 -0.97
C ARG A 108 14.34 13.09 -0.95
N SER A 109 14.04 13.70 -2.11
CA SER A 109 13.77 15.14 -2.21
C SER A 109 12.34 15.55 -1.79
N GLY A 110 11.55 14.61 -1.26
CA GLY A 110 10.13 14.80 -1.00
C GLY A 110 9.24 14.67 -2.25
N SER A 111 9.83 14.33 -3.40
CA SER A 111 9.08 14.16 -4.64
C SER A 111 8.15 12.95 -4.59
N LEU A 112 6.93 13.14 -5.08
CA LEU A 112 6.00 12.04 -5.28
C LEU A 112 6.37 11.31 -6.57
N THR A 113 7.15 10.25 -6.43
CA THR A 113 7.58 9.41 -7.55
C THR A 113 6.86 8.07 -7.50
N GLY A 114 6.46 7.57 -8.64
CA GLY A 114 5.92 6.24 -8.84
C GLY A 114 4.74 5.87 -7.93
N TYR A 115 3.61 5.58 -8.52
CA TYR A 115 2.49 4.93 -7.85
C TYR A 115 1.67 4.19 -8.91
N HIS A 116 1.44 2.91 -8.69
CA HIS A 116 0.75 2.05 -9.68
C HIS A 116 -0.59 2.63 -10.14
N TRP A 117 -1.34 3.24 -9.23
CA TRP A 117 -2.66 3.82 -9.48
C TRP A 117 -2.64 5.33 -9.82
N GLY A 118 -1.47 5.89 -10.11
CA GLY A 118 -1.28 7.27 -10.51
C GLY A 118 -0.99 8.26 -9.38
N LEU A 119 -0.20 9.27 -9.70
CA LEU A 119 0.28 10.25 -8.71
C LEU A 119 -0.82 11.13 -8.10
N ALA A 120 -1.90 11.40 -8.85
CA ALA A 120 -3.04 12.15 -8.33
C ALA A 120 -3.69 11.43 -7.14
N ARG A 121 -3.88 10.11 -7.28
CA ARG A 121 -4.43 9.26 -6.21
C ARG A 121 -3.49 9.16 -5.02
N LYS A 122 -2.18 9.01 -5.25
CA LYS A 122 -1.16 9.02 -4.20
C LYS A 122 -1.20 10.32 -3.40
N ARG A 123 -1.25 11.46 -4.10
CA ARG A 123 -1.34 12.78 -3.47
C ARG A 123 -2.61 12.94 -2.63
N ALA A 124 -3.75 12.49 -3.16
CA ALA A 124 -5.03 12.56 -2.46
C ALA A 124 -5.01 11.74 -1.16
N ILE A 125 -4.47 10.52 -1.17
CA ILE A 125 -4.38 9.67 0.02
C ILE A 125 -3.45 10.30 1.07
N LEU A 126 -2.26 10.75 0.67
CA LEU A 126 -1.32 11.41 1.59
C LEU A 126 -1.91 12.68 2.20
N GLY A 127 -2.61 13.49 1.41
CA GLY A 127 -3.28 14.71 1.89
C GLY A 127 -4.42 14.39 2.86
N TRP A 128 -5.21 13.37 2.59
CA TRP A 128 -6.27 12.90 3.48
C TRP A 128 -5.69 12.40 4.82
N GLU A 129 -4.65 11.58 4.80
CA GLU A 129 -3.98 11.11 6.03
C GLU A 129 -3.40 12.26 6.84
N ALA A 130 -2.72 13.21 6.20
CA ALA A 130 -2.15 14.37 6.87
C ALA A 130 -3.23 15.27 7.51
N GLY A 131 -4.35 15.46 6.83
CA GLY A 131 -5.47 16.25 7.35
C GLY A 131 -6.11 15.62 8.59
N ARG A 132 -6.21 14.29 8.63
CA ARG A 132 -6.73 13.54 9.80
C ARG A 132 -5.80 13.69 11.00
N CYS A 133 -4.50 13.49 10.82
CA CYS A 133 -3.53 13.67 11.90
C CYS A 133 -3.49 15.10 12.46
N ALA A 134 -3.74 16.10 11.63
CA ALA A 134 -3.78 17.50 12.06
C ALA A 134 -5.04 17.84 12.89
N GLY A 135 -6.15 17.11 12.68
CA GLY A 135 -7.41 17.29 13.42
C GLY A 135 -7.42 16.65 14.80
N GLU A 136 -6.46 15.76 15.10
CA GLU A 136 -6.32 15.08 16.40
C GLU A 136 -5.34 15.78 17.37
N ALA A 137 -4.71 16.85 16.92
CA ALA A 137 -3.80 17.67 17.70
C ALA A 137 -4.50 18.93 18.23
#